data_9e0a9c177c168ed4885567771cd5c515
#
_entry.id   9e0a9c177c168ed4885567771cd5c515
#
_cell.length_a   1.000
_cell.length_b   1.000
_cell.length_c   1.000
_cell.angle_alpha   90.00
_cell.angle_beta   90.00
_cell.angle_gamma   90.00
#
_symmetry.space_group_name_H-M   'P 1'
#
loop_
_entity.id
_entity.type
_entity.pdbx_description
1 polymer ?
#
loop_
_entity_poly.entity_id
_entity_poly.type
_entity_poly.pdbx_seq_one_letter_code
_entity_poly.pdbx_strand_id
1 'polypeptide(L)'
;QTIRFFSKNMLGSFSQDVDLITLDVMDHYFGDTMDNFTDIRRRNILGLSGETLTDKELSTMFLDNLKTRTSWNRKMANVRYMLESVHTEVGQARILQIAIHLANLIKNSETVTVRRYAAQVLFQILPDLTSDQANELMIEVFNGLEIEDYQFSRSLPKVLGVITLYLPPKELDEVIDELEKMLNNGVERSACAALQTIAVILEECSIYKFKEKDGVMEARTSRLLGLLMKGFAYYRAPISQEAFRMIGERIFHSEKLTPEQKHDLAARCFKRLVTIIPFSAKEREDLQFYNNSAGLLNIYRFISEYQTEVGDFHFPETKKIAFFPGTFDPFSLGHKAIATTIRNMGYQVYLAIDEFSWSKKTLPHMLREEILTMSIADEENLYVFPDDISVNIANPKDLAELRSLFPNQEVYIAMGSDVVKNASCYRMEPCENSIHSFNHIVFARDAKNMEAETGEAYPITGEVIHLKLKKYYEDISSTKIRDNIDMGRDISNLLDPIVQNYIYDHNLYSREPAYKHV
;
A
#
# COMPACT_ATOMS: atom_id res chain seq x y z
N GLN A 1 30.40 35.65 -21.16
CA GLN A 1 30.86 36.15 -22.48
C GLN A 1 31.01 35.01 -23.50
N THR A 2 31.58 33.87 -23.12
CA THR A 2 31.81 32.71 -24.01
C THR A 2 30.48 32.10 -24.49
N ILE A 3 29.50 31.94 -23.63
CA ILE A 3 28.18 31.41 -23.99
C ILE A 3 27.45 32.38 -24.94
N ARG A 4 27.57 33.69 -24.72
CA ARG A 4 26.99 34.72 -25.57
C ARG A 4 27.66 34.75 -26.99
N PHE A 5 28.92 34.48 -27.05
CA PHE A 5 29.65 34.39 -28.32
C PHE A 5 29.16 33.18 -29.15
N PHE A 6 28.99 32.03 -28.51
CA PHE A 6 28.41 30.86 -29.14
C PHE A 6 26.96 31.07 -29.59
N SER A 7 26.11 31.72 -28.75
CA SER A 7 24.72 31.95 -29.09
C SER A 7 24.52 32.87 -30.30
N LYS A 8 25.33 33.93 -30.43
CA LYS A 8 25.24 34.85 -31.56
C LYS A 8 25.68 34.24 -32.89
N ASN A 9 26.61 33.31 -32.86
CA ASN A 9 27.24 32.80 -34.07
C ASN A 9 26.67 31.45 -34.53
N MET A 10 26.04 30.68 -33.69
CA MET A 10 25.52 29.34 -34.03
C MET A 10 23.99 29.18 -33.97
N LEU A 11 23.28 30.00 -33.28
CA LEU A 11 21.90 29.72 -32.88
C LEU A 11 20.83 30.76 -33.28
N GLY A 12 21.14 31.81 -34.01
CA GLY A 12 20.21 32.79 -34.62
C GLY A 12 18.91 33.06 -33.81
N SER A 13 17.87 32.34 -34.11
CA SER A 13 16.55 32.48 -33.44
C SER A 13 16.47 31.96 -31.98
N PHE A 14 17.50 31.27 -31.51
CA PHE A 14 17.57 30.75 -30.11
C PHE A 14 18.28 31.67 -29.13
N SER A 15 18.57 32.92 -29.51
CA SER A 15 19.32 33.86 -28.66
C SER A 15 18.64 34.15 -27.31
N GLN A 16 17.30 34.22 -27.28
CA GLN A 16 16.55 34.47 -26.05
C GLN A 16 16.60 33.29 -25.07
N ASP A 17 16.56 32.06 -25.56
CA ASP A 17 16.65 30.85 -24.74
C ASP A 17 18.01 30.70 -24.10
N VAL A 18 19.08 31.00 -24.86
CA VAL A 18 20.45 31.00 -24.32
C VAL A 18 20.66 32.12 -23.31
N ASP A 19 20.04 33.27 -23.51
CA ASP A 19 20.05 34.36 -22.53
C ASP A 19 19.36 33.92 -21.22
N LEU A 20 18.22 33.23 -21.28
CA LEU A 20 17.53 32.71 -20.09
C LEU A 20 18.37 31.68 -19.34
N ILE A 21 18.99 30.72 -20.04
CA ILE A 21 19.92 29.75 -19.43
C ILE A 21 21.08 30.47 -18.75
N THR A 22 21.65 31.48 -19.41
CA THR A 22 22.76 32.24 -18.85
C THR A 22 22.37 32.95 -17.57
N LEU A 23 21.17 33.52 -17.52
CA LEU A 23 20.65 34.17 -16.31
C LEU A 23 20.43 33.16 -15.16
N ASP A 24 19.93 31.97 -15.45
CA ASP A 24 19.76 30.92 -14.44
C ASP A 24 21.12 30.42 -13.89
N VAL A 25 22.14 30.31 -14.76
CA VAL A 25 23.51 29.99 -14.32
C VAL A 25 24.09 31.12 -13.48
N MET A 26 23.83 32.39 -13.84
CA MET A 26 24.29 33.54 -13.05
C MET A 26 23.63 33.58 -11.66
N ASP A 27 22.32 33.33 -11.58
CA ASP A 27 21.62 33.23 -10.30
C ASP A 27 22.19 32.12 -9.42
N HIS A 28 22.50 30.97 -10.01
CA HIS A 28 23.05 29.84 -9.27
C HIS A 28 24.46 30.13 -8.69
N TYR A 29 25.31 30.80 -9.44
CA TYR A 29 26.71 31.03 -9.02
C TYR A 29 26.94 32.31 -8.24
N PHE A 30 26.13 33.35 -8.44
CA PHE A 30 26.35 34.68 -7.86
C PHE A 30 25.30 35.08 -6.82
N GLY A 31 24.20 34.27 -6.68
CA GLY A 31 23.16 34.48 -5.66
C GLY A 31 22.64 35.90 -5.62
N ASP A 32 22.30 36.38 -4.44
CA ASP A 32 21.62 37.63 -4.14
C ASP A 32 22.32 38.89 -4.68
N THR A 33 23.59 38.84 -5.06
CA THR A 33 24.33 40.00 -5.57
C THR A 33 23.93 40.44 -6.98
N MET A 34 23.21 39.59 -7.74
CA MET A 34 22.81 39.84 -9.13
C MET A 34 21.29 39.82 -9.35
N ASP A 35 20.49 39.54 -8.32
CA ASP A 35 19.05 39.25 -8.43
C ASP A 35 18.26 40.33 -9.18
N ASN A 36 18.47 41.63 -8.87
CA ASN A 36 17.76 42.69 -9.55
C ASN A 36 18.13 42.79 -11.05
N PHE A 37 19.38 42.57 -11.39
CA PHE A 37 19.82 42.65 -12.79
C PHE A 37 19.31 41.50 -13.63
N THR A 38 19.38 40.28 -13.08
CA THR A 38 18.93 39.07 -13.78
C THR A 38 17.41 39.08 -13.91
N ASP A 39 16.68 39.55 -12.90
CA ASP A 39 15.23 39.63 -12.94
C ASP A 39 14.74 40.66 -13.96
N ILE A 40 15.26 41.91 -13.96
CA ILE A 40 14.91 42.93 -14.94
C ILE A 40 15.15 42.41 -16.37
N ARG A 41 16.27 41.72 -16.61
CA ARG A 41 16.58 41.21 -17.93
C ARG A 41 15.66 40.06 -18.33
N ARG A 42 15.32 39.15 -17.41
CA ARG A 42 14.40 38.02 -17.64
C ARG A 42 12.99 38.56 -17.93
N ARG A 43 12.49 39.55 -17.18
CA ARG A 43 11.21 40.23 -17.43
C ARG A 43 11.15 40.85 -18.81
N ASN A 44 12.21 41.55 -19.24
CA ASN A 44 12.31 42.10 -20.60
C ASN A 44 12.27 41.04 -21.70
N ILE A 45 12.93 39.89 -21.50
CA ILE A 45 12.90 38.76 -22.47
C ILE A 45 11.50 38.18 -22.56
N LEU A 46 10.78 38.11 -21.46
CA LEU A 46 9.41 37.58 -21.40
C LEU A 46 8.34 38.59 -21.82
N GLY A 47 8.72 39.89 -21.95
CA GLY A 47 7.79 40.97 -22.32
C GLY A 47 6.89 41.40 -21.17
N LEU A 48 7.37 41.31 -19.92
CA LEU A 48 6.64 41.72 -18.71
C LEU A 48 6.83 43.20 -18.47
N SER A 49 5.73 43.92 -18.16
CA SER A 49 5.69 45.38 -18.12
C SER A 49 5.87 46.00 -16.75
N GLY A 50 5.72 45.25 -15.65
CA GLY A 50 5.76 45.74 -14.28
C GLY A 50 6.48 44.84 -13.30
N GLU A 51 6.55 45.24 -12.05
CA GLU A 51 7.10 44.44 -10.94
C GLU A 51 6.20 43.26 -10.59
N THR A 52 4.89 43.38 -10.77
CA THR A 52 3.89 42.31 -10.54
C THR A 52 3.24 41.90 -11.85
N LEU A 53 2.84 40.62 -11.96
CA LEU A 53 2.12 40.12 -13.12
C LEU A 53 0.71 40.69 -13.19
N THR A 54 0.31 41.13 -14.38
CA THR A 54 -1.07 41.43 -14.70
C THR A 54 -1.84 40.15 -15.06
N ASP A 55 -3.16 40.17 -14.95
CA ASP A 55 -4.04 39.05 -15.34
C ASP A 55 -3.84 38.61 -16.81
N LYS A 56 -3.59 39.60 -17.69
CA LYS A 56 -3.32 39.33 -19.11
C LYS A 56 -1.96 38.64 -19.34
N GLU A 57 -0.94 39.04 -18.61
CA GLU A 57 0.40 38.43 -18.69
C GLU A 57 0.36 36.99 -18.16
N LEU A 58 -0.32 36.75 -17.02
CA LEU A 58 -0.53 35.41 -16.48
C LEU A 58 -1.27 34.50 -17.48
N SER A 59 -2.34 35.00 -18.09
CA SER A 59 -3.09 34.26 -19.13
C SER A 59 -2.21 33.96 -20.36
N THR A 60 -1.34 34.89 -20.74
CA THR A 60 -0.40 34.67 -21.84
C THR A 60 0.62 33.60 -21.52
N MET A 61 1.13 33.53 -20.28
CA MET A 61 2.04 32.50 -19.81
C MET A 61 1.40 31.12 -19.83
N PHE A 62 0.13 30.99 -19.43
CA PHE A 62 -0.60 29.72 -19.54
C PHE A 62 -0.65 29.24 -20.99
N LEU A 63 -1.02 30.11 -21.93
CA LEU A 63 -1.07 29.76 -23.34
C LEU A 63 0.31 29.42 -23.93
N ASP A 64 1.35 30.15 -23.55
CA ASP A 64 2.71 29.87 -24.03
C ASP A 64 3.23 28.52 -23.52
N ASN A 65 2.97 28.18 -22.27
CA ASN A 65 3.40 26.90 -21.71
C ASN A 65 2.73 25.67 -22.37
N LEU A 66 1.52 25.82 -22.89
CA LEU A 66 0.80 24.76 -23.58
C LEU A 66 1.30 24.54 -25.03
N LYS A 67 2.00 25.53 -25.63
CA LYS A 67 2.54 25.41 -26.99
C LYS A 67 3.75 24.46 -27.00
N THR A 68 3.75 23.51 -27.90
CA THR A 68 4.90 22.60 -28.11
C THR A 68 6.17 23.32 -28.58
N ARG A 69 5.99 24.44 -29.30
CA ARG A 69 7.11 25.27 -29.80
C ARG A 69 7.77 26.13 -28.72
N THR A 70 7.15 26.31 -27.55
CA THR A 70 7.76 27.08 -26.45
C THR A 70 8.89 26.30 -25.85
N SER A 71 10.08 26.88 -25.80
CA SER A 71 11.25 26.22 -25.24
C SER A 71 11.07 25.92 -23.76
N TRP A 72 11.77 24.88 -23.30
CA TRP A 72 11.71 24.45 -21.90
C TRP A 72 12.16 25.57 -20.93
N ASN A 73 13.17 26.37 -21.30
CA ASN A 73 13.67 27.50 -20.51
C ASN A 73 12.61 28.58 -20.32
N ARG A 74 11.86 28.89 -21.38
CA ARG A 74 10.76 29.86 -21.31
C ARG A 74 9.64 29.33 -20.43
N LYS A 75 9.32 28.02 -20.52
CA LYS A 75 8.34 27.37 -19.63
C LYS A 75 8.79 27.45 -18.17
N MET A 76 10.06 27.20 -17.88
CA MET A 76 10.64 27.32 -16.55
C MET A 76 10.52 28.74 -15.99
N ALA A 77 10.90 29.74 -16.80
CA ALA A 77 10.80 31.16 -16.41
C ALA A 77 9.33 31.57 -16.15
N ASN A 78 8.40 31.12 -17.00
CA ASN A 78 6.98 31.37 -16.78
C ASN A 78 6.49 30.75 -15.46
N VAL A 79 6.87 29.51 -15.15
CA VAL A 79 6.52 28.84 -13.89
C VAL A 79 7.09 29.57 -12.67
N ARG A 80 8.33 30.10 -12.76
CA ARG A 80 8.93 30.91 -11.71
C ARG A 80 8.08 32.16 -11.41
N TYR A 81 7.69 32.92 -12.44
CA TYR A 81 6.87 34.12 -12.24
C TYR A 81 5.43 33.80 -11.79
N MET A 82 4.89 32.64 -12.15
CA MET A 82 3.64 32.16 -11.57
C MET A 82 3.78 31.97 -10.05
N LEU A 83 4.87 31.39 -9.57
CA LEU A 83 5.14 31.26 -8.14
C LEU A 83 5.26 32.63 -7.46
N GLU A 84 6.05 33.55 -8.04
CA GLU A 84 6.21 34.92 -7.49
C GLU A 84 4.86 35.65 -7.44
N SER A 85 3.95 35.40 -8.38
CA SER A 85 2.64 36.03 -8.42
C SER A 85 1.66 35.55 -7.36
N VAL A 86 1.85 34.35 -6.80
CA VAL A 86 0.89 33.72 -5.87
C VAL A 86 0.52 34.62 -4.70
N HIS A 87 1.46 35.42 -4.20
CA HIS A 87 1.23 36.33 -3.08
C HIS A 87 0.71 37.75 -3.50
N THR A 88 0.43 37.94 -4.78
CA THR A 88 -0.22 39.18 -5.29
C THR A 88 -1.75 38.99 -5.37
N GLU A 89 -2.51 40.08 -5.49
CA GLU A 89 -3.97 40.01 -5.66
C GLU A 89 -4.37 39.19 -6.88
N VAL A 90 -3.68 39.37 -7.99
CA VAL A 90 -3.93 38.63 -9.25
C VAL A 90 -3.65 37.14 -9.06
N GLY A 91 -2.53 36.80 -8.43
CA GLY A 91 -2.16 35.39 -8.21
C GLY A 91 -3.09 34.70 -7.23
N GLN A 92 -3.46 35.37 -6.13
CA GLN A 92 -4.42 34.82 -5.16
C GLN A 92 -5.80 34.58 -5.78
N ALA A 93 -6.29 35.51 -6.60
CA ALA A 93 -7.56 35.34 -7.31
C ALA A 93 -7.56 34.17 -8.30
N ARG A 94 -6.38 33.74 -8.76
CA ARG A 94 -6.21 32.69 -9.78
C ARG A 94 -5.38 31.51 -9.31
N ILE A 95 -5.17 31.34 -8.00
CA ILE A 95 -4.27 30.34 -7.43
C ILE A 95 -4.64 28.90 -7.85
N LEU A 96 -5.93 28.57 -7.90
CA LEU A 96 -6.40 27.27 -8.36
C LEU A 96 -6.08 27.06 -9.86
N GLN A 97 -6.23 28.10 -10.69
CA GLN A 97 -5.87 27.99 -12.10
C GLN A 97 -4.37 27.81 -12.32
N ILE A 98 -3.54 28.45 -11.49
CA ILE A 98 -2.09 28.25 -11.47
C ILE A 98 -1.81 26.79 -11.06
N ALA A 99 -2.42 26.28 -10.00
CA ALA A 99 -2.24 24.90 -9.55
C ALA A 99 -2.63 23.86 -10.60
N ILE A 100 -3.80 24.02 -11.23
CA ILE A 100 -4.26 23.15 -12.33
C ILE A 100 -3.32 23.24 -13.54
N HIS A 101 -2.84 24.44 -13.86
CA HIS A 101 -1.88 24.62 -14.96
C HIS A 101 -0.56 23.90 -14.67
N LEU A 102 -0.03 23.97 -13.46
CA LEU A 102 1.17 23.24 -13.04
C LEU A 102 0.93 21.72 -13.11
N ALA A 103 -0.22 21.23 -12.64
CA ALA A 103 -0.60 19.83 -12.77
C ALA A 103 -0.64 19.38 -14.25
N ASN A 104 -1.14 20.23 -15.15
CA ASN A 104 -1.13 19.97 -16.59
C ASN A 104 0.27 19.94 -17.18
N LEU A 105 1.19 20.78 -16.72
CA LEU A 105 2.60 20.71 -17.11
C LEU A 105 3.27 19.42 -16.64
N ILE A 106 2.95 18.96 -15.44
CA ILE A 106 3.45 17.68 -14.89
C ILE A 106 2.94 16.50 -15.73
N LYS A 107 1.67 16.55 -16.17
CA LYS A 107 1.07 15.50 -17.01
C LYS A 107 1.64 15.47 -18.43
N ASN A 108 1.77 16.62 -19.07
CA ASN A 108 1.85 16.72 -20.53
C ASN A 108 3.19 17.26 -21.05
N SER A 109 4.07 17.82 -20.20
CA SER A 109 5.35 18.36 -20.70
C SER A 109 6.30 17.26 -21.12
N GLU A 110 6.85 17.34 -22.32
CA GLU A 110 7.87 16.42 -22.83
C GLU A 110 9.19 16.49 -22.02
N THR A 111 9.49 17.66 -21.46
CA THR A 111 10.76 17.90 -20.75
C THR A 111 10.65 17.53 -19.27
N VAL A 112 11.47 16.58 -18.81
CA VAL A 112 11.51 16.12 -17.40
C VAL A 112 11.81 17.26 -16.44
N THR A 113 12.70 18.18 -16.80
CA THR A 113 13.07 19.34 -15.98
C THR A 113 11.87 20.24 -15.70
N VAL A 114 11.05 20.52 -16.73
CA VAL A 114 9.81 21.30 -16.57
C VAL A 114 8.83 20.59 -15.65
N ARG A 115 8.63 19.27 -15.82
CA ARG A 115 7.74 18.48 -14.94
C ARG A 115 8.17 18.54 -13.48
N ARG A 116 9.48 18.36 -13.22
CA ARG A 116 10.04 18.40 -11.86
C ARG A 116 9.86 19.77 -11.22
N TYR A 117 10.17 20.83 -11.97
CA TYR A 117 10.06 22.19 -11.46
C TYR A 117 8.61 22.58 -11.23
N ALA A 118 7.70 22.26 -12.16
CA ALA A 118 6.27 22.46 -11.97
C ALA A 118 5.74 21.74 -10.71
N ALA A 119 6.21 20.52 -10.44
CA ALA A 119 5.85 19.81 -9.22
C ALA A 119 6.41 20.48 -7.95
N GLN A 120 7.66 20.96 -7.97
CA GLN A 120 8.24 21.72 -6.84
C GLN A 120 7.46 22.98 -6.55
N VAL A 121 7.10 23.75 -7.58
CA VAL A 121 6.30 24.98 -7.43
C VAL A 121 4.89 24.64 -6.93
N LEU A 122 4.27 23.58 -7.46
CA LEU A 122 2.96 23.13 -6.99
C LEU A 122 2.99 22.80 -5.48
N PHE A 123 4.02 22.11 -5.00
CA PHE A 123 4.13 21.81 -3.56
C PHE A 123 4.29 23.07 -2.70
N GLN A 124 4.90 24.12 -3.22
CA GLN A 124 5.04 25.38 -2.49
C GLN A 124 3.72 26.16 -2.36
N ILE A 125 2.82 26.03 -3.34
CA ILE A 125 1.54 26.74 -3.34
C ILE A 125 0.38 25.94 -2.70
N LEU A 126 0.54 24.65 -2.45
CA LEU A 126 -0.50 23.82 -1.82
C LEU A 126 -0.98 24.37 -0.47
N PRO A 127 -0.10 24.88 0.43
CA PRO A 127 -0.54 25.46 1.71
C PRO A 127 -1.48 26.67 1.58
N ASP A 128 -1.45 27.36 0.44
CA ASP A 128 -2.25 28.56 0.19
C ASP A 128 -3.62 28.24 -0.45
N LEU A 129 -3.86 26.97 -0.84
CA LEU A 129 -5.15 26.52 -1.36
C LEU A 129 -6.16 26.30 -0.23
N THR A 130 -7.41 26.63 -0.49
CA THR A 130 -8.52 26.18 0.36
C THR A 130 -8.75 24.67 0.19
N SER A 131 -9.45 24.04 1.15
CA SER A 131 -9.79 22.61 1.06
C SER A 131 -10.58 22.27 -0.20
N ASP A 132 -11.52 23.14 -0.61
CA ASP A 132 -12.31 22.94 -1.83
C ASP A 132 -11.43 23.01 -3.09
N GLN A 133 -10.48 23.97 -3.13
CA GLN A 133 -9.51 24.09 -4.22
C GLN A 133 -8.55 22.90 -4.27
N ALA A 134 -8.10 22.40 -3.12
CA ALA A 134 -7.25 21.21 -3.05
C ALA A 134 -8.01 19.97 -3.56
N ASN A 135 -9.30 19.85 -3.24
CA ASN A 135 -10.13 18.75 -3.74
C ASN A 135 -10.36 18.84 -5.25
N GLU A 136 -10.62 20.02 -5.80
CA GLU A 136 -10.75 20.22 -7.26
C GLU A 136 -9.44 19.88 -7.98
N LEU A 137 -8.30 20.30 -7.45
CA LEU A 137 -6.98 19.96 -7.96
C LEU A 137 -6.73 18.44 -7.89
N MET A 138 -7.16 17.79 -6.79
CA MET A 138 -7.06 16.33 -6.62
C MET A 138 -7.75 15.58 -7.75
N ILE A 139 -8.99 15.94 -8.06
CA ILE A 139 -9.78 15.32 -9.15
C ILE A 139 -9.04 15.45 -10.48
N GLU A 140 -8.50 16.65 -10.77
CA GLU A 140 -7.75 16.90 -12.00
C GLU A 140 -6.47 16.06 -12.11
N VAL A 141 -5.74 15.90 -11.00
CA VAL A 141 -4.51 15.08 -10.98
C VAL A 141 -4.85 13.60 -11.04
N PHE A 142 -5.91 13.16 -10.35
CA PHE A 142 -6.34 11.76 -10.34
C PHE A 142 -6.69 11.26 -11.75
N ASN A 143 -7.46 12.06 -12.51
CA ASN A 143 -7.77 11.78 -13.92
C ASN A 143 -6.50 11.63 -14.78
N GLY A 144 -5.40 12.25 -14.38
CA GLY A 144 -4.11 12.12 -15.05
C GLY A 144 -3.45 10.74 -14.91
N LEU A 145 -3.82 9.93 -13.92
CA LEU A 145 -3.28 8.58 -13.75
C LEU A 145 -3.77 7.61 -14.85
N GLU A 146 -4.87 7.90 -15.51
CA GLU A 146 -5.43 7.11 -16.60
C GLU A 146 -4.70 7.30 -17.95
N ILE A 147 -3.79 8.30 -18.04
CA ILE A 147 -3.03 8.57 -19.26
C ILE A 147 -2.13 7.38 -19.61
N GLU A 148 -2.23 6.87 -20.84
CA GLU A 148 -1.53 5.66 -21.30
C GLU A 148 0.00 5.81 -21.38
N ASP A 149 0.53 7.02 -21.56
CA ASP A 149 1.98 7.24 -21.65
C ASP A 149 2.65 7.19 -20.28
N TYR A 150 3.34 6.08 -20.02
CA TYR A 150 4.06 5.82 -18.76
C TYR A 150 5.10 6.90 -18.42
N GLN A 151 5.78 7.48 -19.42
CA GLN A 151 6.82 8.48 -19.16
C GLN A 151 6.24 9.75 -18.54
N PHE A 152 5.05 10.15 -18.98
CA PHE A 152 4.39 11.36 -18.47
C PHE A 152 3.71 11.13 -17.12
N SER A 153 3.18 9.94 -16.87
CA SER A 153 2.46 9.64 -15.61
C SER A 153 3.35 9.34 -14.41
N ARG A 154 4.66 9.09 -14.60
CA ARG A 154 5.58 8.65 -13.53
C ARG A 154 5.69 9.62 -12.34
N SER A 155 5.50 10.91 -12.54
CA SER A 155 5.60 11.92 -11.49
C SER A 155 4.27 12.15 -10.72
N LEU A 156 3.16 11.70 -11.29
CA LEU A 156 1.82 11.97 -10.75
C LEU A 156 1.55 11.30 -9.40
N PRO A 157 1.95 10.05 -9.13
CA PRO A 157 1.71 9.43 -7.83
C PRO A 157 2.30 10.23 -6.66
N LYS A 158 3.49 10.84 -6.84
CA LYS A 158 4.09 11.69 -5.82
C LYS A 158 3.26 12.95 -5.59
N VAL A 159 2.82 13.59 -6.66
CA VAL A 159 1.98 14.80 -6.59
C VAL A 159 0.66 14.49 -5.92
N LEU A 160 0.02 13.41 -6.33
CA LEU A 160 -1.25 12.93 -5.77
C LEU A 160 -1.13 12.66 -4.27
N GLY A 161 -0.09 11.92 -3.84
CA GLY A 161 0.13 11.61 -2.43
C GLY A 161 0.31 12.86 -1.56
N VAL A 162 1.03 13.87 -2.05
CA VAL A 162 1.20 15.13 -1.31
C VAL A 162 -0.11 15.93 -1.25
N ILE A 163 -0.85 16.07 -2.37
CA ILE A 163 -2.14 16.80 -2.38
C ILE A 163 -3.13 16.16 -1.42
N THR A 164 -3.16 14.82 -1.35
CA THR A 164 -4.05 14.06 -0.46
C THR A 164 -3.93 14.51 1.01
N LEU A 165 -2.73 14.91 1.44
CA LEU A 165 -2.47 15.37 2.81
C LEU A 165 -2.97 16.80 3.09
N TYR A 166 -3.46 17.52 2.09
CA TYR A 166 -4.13 18.81 2.23
C TYR A 166 -5.67 18.69 2.19
N LEU A 167 -6.20 17.48 2.01
CA LEU A 167 -7.64 17.23 1.99
C LEU A 167 -8.21 17.06 3.41
N PRO A 168 -9.47 17.48 3.63
CA PRO A 168 -10.19 17.15 4.86
C PRO A 168 -10.31 15.63 5.08
N PRO A 169 -10.62 15.19 6.33
CA PRO A 169 -10.62 13.78 6.70
C PRO A 169 -11.46 12.86 5.79
N LYS A 170 -12.65 13.31 5.41
CA LYS A 170 -13.58 12.52 4.61
C LYS A 170 -13.04 12.30 3.18
N GLU A 171 -12.57 13.36 2.55
CA GLU A 171 -12.01 13.35 1.20
C GLU A 171 -10.68 12.57 1.18
N LEU A 172 -9.87 12.65 2.23
CA LEU A 172 -8.69 11.82 2.42
C LEU A 172 -9.06 10.32 2.43
N ASP A 173 -10.09 9.94 3.19
CA ASP A 173 -10.55 8.55 3.26
C ASP A 173 -11.13 8.08 1.91
N GLU A 174 -11.84 8.94 1.17
CA GLU A 174 -12.33 8.64 -0.19
C GLU A 174 -11.18 8.37 -1.18
N VAL A 175 -10.07 9.14 -1.07
CA VAL A 175 -8.86 8.88 -1.88
C VAL A 175 -8.23 7.53 -1.52
N ILE A 176 -8.14 7.21 -0.24
CA ILE A 176 -7.60 5.90 0.20
C ILE A 176 -8.48 4.76 -0.32
N ASP A 177 -9.82 4.90 -0.29
CA ASP A 177 -10.75 3.93 -0.85
C ASP A 177 -10.53 3.72 -2.36
N GLU A 178 -10.26 4.79 -3.10
CA GLU A 178 -10.01 4.70 -4.54
C GLU A 178 -8.65 4.08 -4.84
N LEU A 179 -7.60 4.39 -4.07
CA LEU A 179 -6.29 3.74 -4.19
C LEU A 179 -6.39 2.22 -3.92
N GLU A 180 -7.20 1.81 -2.95
CA GLU A 180 -7.47 0.40 -2.69
C GLU A 180 -8.18 -0.27 -3.87
N LYS A 181 -9.18 0.37 -4.49
CA LYS A 181 -9.83 -0.14 -5.70
C LYS A 181 -8.84 -0.26 -6.86
N MET A 182 -7.96 0.74 -7.05
CA MET A 182 -6.91 0.68 -8.07
C MET A 182 -5.95 -0.49 -7.87
N LEU A 183 -5.60 -0.82 -6.63
CA LEU A 183 -4.78 -1.99 -6.31
C LEU A 183 -5.52 -3.29 -6.62
N ASN A 184 -6.82 -3.34 -6.33
CA ASN A 184 -7.65 -4.54 -6.43
C ASN A 184 -8.16 -4.83 -7.87
N ASN A 185 -8.14 -3.85 -8.78
CA ASN A 185 -8.74 -3.99 -10.12
C ASN A 185 -7.95 -4.89 -11.08
N GLY A 186 -6.77 -5.35 -10.70
CA GLY A 186 -5.93 -6.25 -11.51
C GLY A 186 -5.17 -5.58 -12.65
N VAL A 187 -5.28 -4.25 -12.83
CA VAL A 187 -4.50 -3.51 -13.82
C VAL A 187 -3.15 -3.13 -13.22
N GLU A 188 -2.09 -3.73 -13.72
CA GLU A 188 -0.72 -3.62 -13.17
C GLU A 188 -0.26 -2.17 -13.00
N ARG A 189 -0.44 -1.34 -14.04
CA ARG A 189 -0.07 0.07 -14.01
C ARG A 189 -0.82 0.86 -12.94
N SER A 190 -2.12 0.64 -12.83
CA SER A 190 -2.99 1.27 -11.85
C SER A 190 -2.58 0.89 -10.44
N ALA A 191 -2.34 -0.41 -10.20
CA ALA A 191 -1.87 -0.92 -8.92
C ALA A 191 -0.52 -0.34 -8.51
N CYS A 192 0.46 -0.28 -9.43
CA CYS A 192 1.77 0.34 -9.16
C CYS A 192 1.65 1.83 -8.82
N ALA A 193 0.80 2.59 -9.54
CA ALA A 193 0.56 4.00 -9.25
C ALA A 193 -0.09 4.19 -7.88
N ALA A 194 -1.04 3.34 -7.51
CA ALA A 194 -1.66 3.36 -6.18
C ALA A 194 -0.62 3.09 -5.08
N LEU A 195 0.24 2.08 -5.23
CA LEU A 195 1.30 1.76 -4.26
C LEU A 195 2.29 2.90 -4.08
N GLN A 196 2.70 3.56 -5.17
CA GLN A 196 3.55 4.75 -5.11
C GLN A 196 2.89 5.90 -4.36
N THR A 197 1.61 6.14 -4.62
CA THR A 197 0.84 7.20 -3.95
C THR A 197 0.69 6.91 -2.46
N ILE A 198 0.32 5.68 -2.09
CA ILE A 198 0.20 5.22 -0.70
C ILE A 198 1.51 5.41 0.06
N ALA A 199 2.63 5.03 -0.54
CA ALA A 199 3.94 5.19 0.08
C ALA A 199 4.31 6.66 0.32
N VAL A 200 3.94 7.57 -0.59
CA VAL A 200 4.14 9.01 -0.42
C VAL A 200 3.26 9.56 0.71
N ILE A 201 2.00 9.13 0.82
CA ILE A 201 1.12 9.54 1.92
C ILE A 201 1.73 9.13 3.27
N LEU A 202 2.28 7.93 3.38
CA LEU A 202 2.96 7.45 4.60
C LEU A 202 4.24 8.24 4.89
N GLU A 203 5.08 8.49 3.88
CA GLU A 203 6.34 9.21 4.01
C GLU A 203 6.14 10.67 4.43
N GLU A 204 5.11 11.33 3.90
CA GLU A 204 4.85 12.76 4.09
C GLU A 204 3.76 13.03 5.14
N CYS A 205 3.39 12.05 5.95
CA CYS A 205 2.26 12.14 6.89
C CYS A 205 2.34 13.33 7.86
N SER A 206 3.55 13.85 8.15
CA SER A 206 3.76 15.05 8.97
C SER A 206 3.16 16.35 8.39
N ILE A 207 2.85 16.37 7.08
CA ILE A 207 2.20 17.51 6.41
C ILE A 207 0.73 17.62 6.84
N TYR A 208 0.07 16.49 7.19
CA TYR A 208 -1.33 16.48 7.55
C TYR A 208 -1.60 17.25 8.84
N LYS A 209 -2.43 18.30 8.76
CA LYS A 209 -2.67 19.25 9.86
C LYS A 209 -4.10 19.26 10.39
N PHE A 210 -5.01 18.48 9.80
CA PHE A 210 -6.38 18.41 10.28
C PHE A 210 -6.46 17.70 11.62
N LYS A 211 -7.19 18.31 12.58
CA LYS A 211 -7.39 17.72 13.90
C LYS A 211 -8.48 16.65 13.83
N GLU A 212 -8.15 15.48 14.30
CA GLU A 212 -9.06 14.34 14.36
C GLU A 212 -9.07 13.74 15.77
N LYS A 213 -9.94 12.76 15.99
CA LYS A 213 -9.97 11.98 17.24
C LYS A 213 -8.72 11.12 17.34
N ASP A 214 -8.29 10.87 18.57
CA ASP A 214 -7.17 9.98 18.85
C ASP A 214 -7.41 8.60 18.20
N GLY A 215 -6.36 8.03 17.62
CA GLY A 215 -6.41 6.70 16.99
C GLY A 215 -6.87 6.67 15.52
N VAL A 216 -7.45 7.75 14.98
CA VAL A 216 -7.91 7.77 13.58
C VAL A 216 -6.73 7.75 12.61
N MET A 217 -5.70 8.54 12.88
CA MET A 217 -4.51 8.57 12.01
C MET A 217 -3.72 7.28 12.09
N GLU A 218 -3.62 6.65 13.27
CA GLU A 218 -3.02 5.34 13.44
C GLU A 218 -3.77 4.26 12.64
N ALA A 219 -5.10 4.31 12.64
CA ALA A 219 -5.91 3.38 11.85
C ALA A 219 -5.69 3.56 10.34
N ARG A 220 -5.57 4.81 9.86
CA ARG A 220 -5.20 5.09 8.46
C ARG A 220 -3.80 4.60 8.13
N THR A 221 -2.84 4.85 9.01
CA THR A 221 -1.46 4.37 8.85
C THR A 221 -1.43 2.85 8.75
N SER A 222 -2.15 2.14 9.62
CA SER A 222 -2.29 0.68 9.57
C SER A 222 -2.91 0.21 8.25
N ARG A 223 -3.97 0.89 7.78
CA ARG A 223 -4.63 0.57 6.51
C ARG A 223 -3.69 0.79 5.32
N LEU A 224 -3.04 1.95 5.22
CA LEU A 224 -2.10 2.26 4.13
C LEU A 224 -0.92 1.29 4.09
N LEU A 225 -0.35 0.97 5.26
CA LEU A 225 0.72 -0.02 5.39
C LEU A 225 0.22 -1.41 5.00
N GLY A 226 -1.02 -1.77 5.39
CA GLY A 226 -1.68 -2.99 4.97
C GLY A 226 -1.79 -3.10 3.44
N LEU A 227 -2.19 -2.02 2.75
CA LEU A 227 -2.26 -1.99 1.29
C LEU A 227 -0.88 -2.17 0.62
N LEU A 228 0.20 -1.61 1.19
CA LEU A 228 1.56 -1.90 0.71
C LEU A 228 1.94 -3.37 0.89
N MET A 229 1.60 -3.95 2.05
CA MET A 229 1.84 -5.38 2.32
C MET A 229 1.02 -6.27 1.38
N LYS A 230 -0.23 -5.91 1.10
CA LYS A 230 -1.09 -6.58 0.12
C LYS A 230 -0.50 -6.52 -1.28
N GLY A 231 0.01 -5.35 -1.68
CA GLY A 231 0.75 -5.18 -2.93
C GLY A 231 2.00 -6.06 -2.99
N PHE A 232 2.73 -6.21 -1.88
CA PHE A 232 3.92 -7.06 -1.82
C PHE A 232 3.58 -8.56 -1.95
N ALA A 233 2.46 -8.99 -1.38
CA ALA A 233 1.97 -10.36 -1.52
C ALA A 233 1.29 -10.64 -2.88
N TYR A 234 1.21 -9.67 -3.78
CA TYR A 234 0.52 -9.83 -5.05
C TYR A 234 1.23 -10.87 -5.94
N TYR A 235 0.47 -11.75 -6.58
CA TYR A 235 1.01 -12.80 -7.47
C TYR A 235 1.70 -12.27 -8.73
N ARG A 236 1.38 -11.04 -9.18
CA ARG A 236 2.04 -10.43 -10.34
C ARG A 236 3.33 -9.73 -9.91
N ALA A 237 4.45 -10.21 -10.45
CA ALA A 237 5.78 -9.74 -10.09
C ALA A 237 5.98 -8.21 -10.15
N PRO A 238 5.54 -7.46 -11.19
CA PRO A 238 5.75 -6.02 -11.24
C PRO A 238 5.08 -5.28 -10.08
N ILE A 239 3.88 -5.70 -9.65
CA ILE A 239 3.16 -5.10 -8.52
C ILE A 239 3.88 -5.41 -7.21
N SER A 240 4.26 -6.68 -7.00
CA SER A 240 4.99 -7.11 -5.81
C SER A 240 6.34 -6.40 -5.66
N GLN A 241 7.10 -6.30 -6.76
CA GLN A 241 8.38 -5.60 -6.79
C GLN A 241 8.23 -4.11 -6.48
N GLU A 242 7.21 -3.45 -7.05
CA GLU A 242 6.95 -2.03 -6.79
C GLU A 242 6.56 -1.79 -5.34
N ALA A 243 5.70 -2.63 -4.75
CA ALA A 243 5.33 -2.52 -3.34
C ALA A 243 6.57 -2.65 -2.42
N PHE A 244 7.41 -3.65 -2.66
CA PHE A 244 8.61 -3.85 -1.85
C PHE A 244 9.64 -2.73 -2.04
N ARG A 245 9.79 -2.22 -3.27
CA ARG A 245 10.61 -1.06 -3.55
C ARG A 245 10.11 0.17 -2.78
N MET A 246 8.80 0.40 -2.75
CA MET A 246 8.20 1.51 -2.00
C MET A 246 8.44 1.38 -0.50
N ILE A 247 8.28 0.19 0.07
CA ILE A 247 8.59 -0.07 1.49
C ILE A 247 10.07 0.23 1.78
N GLY A 248 10.98 -0.27 0.96
CA GLY A 248 12.41 -0.06 1.15
C GLY A 248 12.84 1.40 1.01
N GLU A 249 12.39 2.08 -0.06
CA GLU A 249 12.83 3.44 -0.39
C GLU A 249 12.09 4.52 0.41
N ARG A 250 10.75 4.42 0.52
CA ARG A 250 9.92 5.48 1.09
C ARG A 250 9.69 5.36 2.59
N ILE A 251 9.85 4.17 3.15
CA ILE A 251 9.73 3.96 4.60
C ILE A 251 11.13 3.86 5.21
N PHE A 252 11.87 2.80 4.92
CA PHE A 252 13.10 2.52 5.64
C PHE A 252 14.28 3.40 5.25
N HIS A 253 14.40 3.80 3.98
CA HIS A 253 15.45 4.72 3.50
C HIS A 253 15.02 6.20 3.51
N SER A 254 13.80 6.53 3.88
CA SER A 254 13.32 7.92 3.89
C SER A 254 14.11 8.78 4.89
N GLU A 255 14.45 9.99 4.47
CA GLU A 255 15.02 11.03 5.35
C GLU A 255 13.94 11.91 6.03
N LYS A 256 12.66 11.72 5.66
CA LYS A 256 11.53 12.51 6.16
C LYS A 256 10.86 11.91 7.39
N LEU A 257 10.96 10.60 7.53
CA LEU A 257 10.48 9.87 8.69
C LEU A 257 11.53 9.87 9.80
N THR A 258 11.11 10.15 11.03
CA THR A 258 12.01 10.02 12.20
C THR A 258 12.33 8.55 12.48
N PRO A 259 13.42 8.25 13.21
CA PRO A 259 13.73 6.88 13.62
C PRO A 259 12.57 6.19 14.35
N GLU A 260 11.84 6.91 15.21
CA GLU A 260 10.71 6.39 15.97
C GLU A 260 9.52 6.07 15.07
N GLN A 261 9.23 6.93 14.07
CA GLN A 261 8.18 6.67 13.07
C GLN A 261 8.51 5.43 12.24
N LYS A 262 9.76 5.29 11.78
CA LYS A 262 10.21 4.09 11.07
C LYS A 262 10.10 2.85 11.95
N HIS A 263 10.45 2.95 13.24
CA HIS A 263 10.34 1.84 14.19
C HIS A 263 8.87 1.42 14.38
N ASP A 264 7.94 2.37 14.54
CA ASP A 264 6.50 2.06 14.64
C ASP A 264 6.00 1.34 13.37
N LEU A 265 6.34 1.84 12.18
CA LEU A 265 6.00 1.19 10.92
C LEU A 265 6.63 -0.21 10.80
N ALA A 266 7.89 -0.36 11.23
CA ALA A 266 8.57 -1.66 11.27
C ALA A 266 7.88 -2.64 12.21
N ALA A 267 7.51 -2.20 13.41
CA ALA A 267 6.79 -3.03 14.38
C ALA A 267 5.48 -3.59 13.82
N ARG A 268 4.80 -2.81 12.99
CA ARG A 268 3.53 -3.21 12.35
C ARG A 268 3.69 -4.14 11.14
N CYS A 269 4.79 -4.05 10.38
CA CYS A 269 4.91 -4.79 9.11
C CYS A 269 6.02 -5.84 9.09
N PHE A 270 7.06 -5.74 9.91
CA PHE A 270 8.27 -6.56 9.80
C PHE A 270 7.99 -8.06 9.83
N LYS A 271 7.15 -8.52 10.75
CA LYS A 271 6.80 -9.94 10.86
C LYS A 271 6.09 -10.48 9.61
N ARG A 272 5.21 -9.65 9.00
CA ARG A 272 4.57 -9.97 7.70
C ARG A 272 5.58 -9.98 6.56
N LEU A 273 6.51 -9.01 6.54
CA LEU A 273 7.57 -8.98 5.54
C LEU A 273 8.39 -10.27 5.53
N VAL A 274 8.84 -10.74 6.70
CA VAL A 274 9.66 -11.96 6.78
C VAL A 274 8.89 -13.24 6.45
N THR A 275 7.57 -13.24 6.54
CA THR A 275 6.74 -14.38 6.07
C THR A 275 6.51 -14.36 4.55
N ILE A 276 6.42 -13.17 3.93
CA ILE A 276 6.16 -13.04 2.48
C ILE A 276 7.45 -13.17 1.66
N ILE A 277 8.60 -12.68 2.15
CA ILE A 277 9.89 -12.71 1.42
C ILE A 277 10.30 -14.12 0.97
N PRO A 278 10.32 -15.16 1.82
CA PRO A 278 10.70 -16.51 1.41
C PRO A 278 9.77 -17.06 0.32
N PHE A 279 8.51 -16.73 0.40
CA PHE A 279 7.48 -17.14 -0.54
C PHE A 279 7.73 -16.55 -1.93
N SER A 280 7.99 -15.26 -2.01
CA SER A 280 8.30 -14.57 -3.26
C SER A 280 9.63 -15.02 -3.91
N ALA A 281 10.54 -15.60 -3.13
CA ALA A 281 11.85 -16.02 -3.61
C ALA A 281 11.88 -17.43 -4.23
N LYS A 282 10.89 -18.29 -3.93
CA LYS A 282 10.91 -19.72 -4.35
C LYS A 282 10.69 -19.94 -5.84
N GLU A 283 10.08 -19.02 -6.59
CA GLU A 283 9.64 -19.25 -7.96
C GLU A 283 10.08 -18.21 -9.00
N ARG A 284 10.89 -17.21 -8.63
CA ARG A 284 11.03 -16.03 -9.48
C ARG A 284 12.47 -15.79 -9.95
N GLU A 285 12.55 -15.22 -11.16
CA GLU A 285 13.75 -14.87 -11.90
C GLU A 285 14.79 -14.09 -11.10
N ASP A 286 16.07 -14.20 -11.47
CA ASP A 286 17.22 -13.52 -10.86
C ASP A 286 17.04 -12.02 -10.59
N LEU A 287 16.28 -11.33 -11.45
CA LEU A 287 15.96 -9.90 -11.30
C LEU A 287 15.18 -9.59 -10.02
N GLN A 288 14.28 -10.48 -9.59
CA GLN A 288 13.52 -10.29 -8.37
C GLN A 288 14.39 -10.48 -7.12
N PHE A 289 15.33 -11.39 -7.18
CA PHE A 289 16.32 -11.55 -6.11
C PHE A 289 17.09 -10.24 -5.87
N TYR A 290 17.55 -9.57 -6.93
CA TYR A 290 18.25 -8.28 -6.82
C TYR A 290 17.35 -7.16 -6.26
N ASN A 291 16.11 -7.08 -6.70
CA ASN A 291 15.14 -6.09 -6.20
C ASN A 291 14.83 -6.31 -4.71
N ASN A 292 14.63 -7.56 -4.30
CA ASN A 292 14.42 -7.90 -2.91
C ASN A 292 15.66 -7.63 -2.07
N SER A 293 16.86 -7.87 -2.61
CA SER A 293 18.13 -7.58 -1.92
C SER A 293 18.30 -6.10 -1.62
N ALA A 294 17.92 -5.21 -2.54
CA ALA A 294 17.98 -3.76 -2.32
C ALA A 294 17.02 -3.30 -1.20
N GLY A 295 15.78 -3.81 -1.21
CA GLY A 295 14.82 -3.53 -0.14
C GLY A 295 15.28 -4.06 1.22
N LEU A 296 15.79 -5.29 1.27
CA LEU A 296 16.36 -5.89 2.49
C LEU A 296 17.57 -5.11 3.01
N LEU A 297 18.43 -4.60 2.12
CA LEU A 297 19.56 -3.77 2.51
C LEU A 297 19.11 -2.47 3.19
N ASN A 298 18.07 -1.82 2.69
CA ASN A 298 17.51 -0.62 3.29
C ASN A 298 16.91 -0.91 4.68
N ILE A 299 16.21 -2.03 4.83
CA ILE A 299 15.68 -2.49 6.12
C ILE A 299 16.81 -2.78 7.10
N TYR A 300 17.83 -3.54 6.68
CA TYR A 300 18.98 -3.87 7.51
C TYR A 300 19.75 -2.63 7.96
N ARG A 301 19.98 -1.68 7.06
CA ARG A 301 20.62 -0.40 7.36
C ARG A 301 19.83 0.35 8.43
N PHE A 302 18.53 0.48 8.26
CA PHE A 302 17.68 1.13 9.26
C PHE A 302 17.79 0.46 10.64
N ILE A 303 17.70 -0.88 10.72
CA ILE A 303 17.82 -1.60 11.99
C ILE A 303 19.18 -1.33 12.64
N SER A 304 20.27 -1.36 11.85
CA SER A 304 21.63 -1.12 12.36
C SER A 304 21.84 0.31 12.85
N GLU A 305 21.32 1.29 12.10
CA GLU A 305 21.36 2.71 12.47
C GLU A 305 20.53 2.95 13.75
N TYR A 306 19.31 2.41 13.81
CA TYR A 306 18.45 2.53 14.99
C TYR A 306 19.10 1.95 16.24
N GLN A 307 19.69 0.75 16.15
CA GLN A 307 20.40 0.11 17.28
C GLN A 307 21.61 0.93 17.75
N THR A 308 22.27 1.63 16.82
CA THR A 308 23.45 2.44 17.15
C THR A 308 23.08 3.78 17.77
N GLU A 309 22.01 4.42 17.29
CA GLU A 309 21.64 5.79 17.66
C GLU A 309 20.61 5.86 18.78
N VAL A 310 19.64 4.94 18.79
CA VAL A 310 18.50 4.97 19.71
C VAL A 310 18.60 3.88 20.79
N GLY A 311 19.03 2.67 20.42
CA GLY A 311 19.16 1.54 21.33
C GLY A 311 18.53 0.26 20.79
N ASP A 312 18.17 -0.64 21.69
CA ASP A 312 17.66 -1.96 21.32
C ASP A 312 16.39 -1.89 20.47
N PHE A 313 16.38 -2.68 19.41
CA PHE A 313 15.26 -2.79 18.49
C PHE A 313 14.28 -3.85 18.98
N HIS A 314 13.22 -3.41 19.67
CA HIS A 314 12.23 -4.31 20.25
C HIS A 314 10.88 -4.20 19.55
N PHE A 315 10.23 -5.33 19.33
CA PHE A 315 8.82 -5.38 18.91
C PHE A 315 7.91 -5.62 20.12
N PRO A 316 6.70 -5.04 20.12
CA PRO A 316 5.71 -5.33 21.14
C PRO A 316 5.38 -6.83 21.17
N GLU A 317 5.55 -7.49 22.33
CA GLU A 317 5.16 -8.88 22.50
C GLU A 317 3.67 -8.97 22.84
N THR A 318 2.96 -9.84 22.13
CA THR A 318 1.56 -10.17 22.42
C THR A 318 1.54 -11.35 23.40
N LYS A 319 0.70 -11.26 24.42
CA LYS A 319 0.58 -12.31 25.43
C LYS A 319 -0.23 -13.52 24.98
N LYS A 320 -1.10 -13.36 23.98
CA LYS A 320 -2.05 -14.38 23.53
C LYS A 320 -1.86 -14.71 22.06
N ILE A 321 -1.74 -16.00 21.78
CA ILE A 321 -1.58 -16.56 20.44
C ILE A 321 -2.80 -17.41 20.12
N ALA A 322 -3.36 -17.26 18.92
CA ALA A 322 -4.37 -18.17 18.38
C ALA A 322 -3.77 -18.95 17.21
N PHE A 323 -3.61 -20.24 17.35
CA PHE A 323 -3.28 -21.17 16.28
C PHE A 323 -4.56 -21.60 15.58
N PHE A 324 -4.70 -21.28 14.31
CA PHE A 324 -5.91 -21.53 13.52
C PHE A 324 -5.61 -22.47 12.34
N PRO A 325 -5.67 -23.78 12.56
CA PRO A 325 -5.50 -24.74 11.47
C PRO A 325 -6.78 -24.88 10.63
N GLY A 326 -6.60 -25.03 9.33
CA GLY A 326 -7.71 -25.23 8.41
C GLY A 326 -7.28 -25.70 7.03
N THR A 327 -8.18 -26.36 6.30
CA THR A 327 -7.88 -26.82 4.93
C THR A 327 -7.70 -25.63 3.97
N PHE A 328 -8.41 -24.51 4.19
CA PHE A 328 -8.34 -23.26 3.44
C PHE A 328 -8.31 -23.43 1.90
N ASP A 329 -9.27 -24.15 1.34
CA ASP A 329 -9.32 -24.53 -0.07
C ASP A 329 -10.60 -24.04 -0.79
N PRO A 330 -10.68 -22.72 -1.17
CA PRO A 330 -9.78 -21.62 -0.83
C PRO A 330 -10.06 -20.98 0.53
N PHE A 331 -9.10 -20.17 1.02
CA PHE A 331 -9.33 -19.26 2.14
C PHE A 331 -10.36 -18.20 1.72
N SER A 332 -11.41 -18.02 2.52
CA SER A 332 -12.56 -17.18 2.18
C SER A 332 -12.67 -15.96 3.08
N LEU A 333 -13.51 -14.99 2.68
CA LEU A 333 -13.87 -13.84 3.54
C LEU A 333 -14.51 -14.30 4.87
N GLY A 334 -15.16 -15.45 4.91
CA GLY A 334 -15.63 -16.05 6.15
C GLY A 334 -14.48 -16.43 7.09
N HIS A 335 -13.44 -17.08 6.58
CA HIS A 335 -12.23 -17.39 7.35
C HIS A 335 -11.50 -16.11 7.80
N LYS A 336 -11.38 -15.11 6.90
CA LYS A 336 -10.77 -13.80 7.24
C LYS A 336 -11.54 -13.11 8.34
N ALA A 337 -12.87 -13.15 8.32
CA ALA A 337 -13.73 -12.56 9.37
C ALA A 337 -13.55 -13.24 10.74
N ILE A 338 -13.38 -14.56 10.77
CA ILE A 338 -13.05 -15.30 11.99
C ILE A 338 -11.70 -14.83 12.54
N ALA A 339 -10.66 -14.89 11.70
CA ALA A 339 -9.29 -14.52 12.07
C ALA A 339 -9.20 -13.07 12.57
N THR A 340 -9.82 -12.12 11.86
CA THR A 340 -9.84 -10.70 12.27
C THR A 340 -10.64 -10.46 13.55
N THR A 341 -11.70 -11.23 13.79
CA THR A 341 -12.47 -11.15 15.05
C THR A 341 -11.60 -11.64 16.22
N ILE A 342 -10.89 -12.74 16.06
CA ILE A 342 -9.94 -13.25 17.07
C ILE A 342 -8.82 -12.22 17.32
N ARG A 343 -8.24 -11.66 16.26
CA ARG A 343 -7.24 -10.59 16.36
C ARG A 343 -7.77 -9.40 17.18
N ASN A 344 -8.98 -8.96 16.91
CA ASN A 344 -9.60 -7.81 17.59
C ASN A 344 -9.87 -8.07 19.10
N MET A 345 -9.80 -9.33 19.53
CA MET A 345 -9.81 -9.72 20.95
C MET A 345 -8.40 -9.64 21.58
N GLY A 346 -7.39 -9.19 20.85
CA GLY A 346 -6.01 -9.01 21.34
C GLY A 346 -5.07 -10.18 21.09
N TYR A 347 -5.39 -11.07 20.15
CA TYR A 347 -4.54 -12.20 19.77
C TYR A 347 -3.67 -11.90 18.55
N GLN A 348 -2.48 -12.49 18.51
CA GLN A 348 -1.81 -12.77 17.23
C GLN A 348 -2.33 -14.10 16.70
N VAL A 349 -2.76 -14.12 15.44
CA VAL A 349 -3.38 -15.30 14.82
C VAL A 349 -2.42 -15.90 13.80
N TYR A 350 -2.11 -17.17 13.98
CA TYR A 350 -1.30 -17.97 13.07
C TYR A 350 -2.19 -18.95 12.34
N LEU A 351 -2.33 -18.77 11.03
CA LEU A 351 -3.15 -19.63 10.17
C LEU A 351 -2.27 -20.72 9.58
N ALA A 352 -2.59 -21.98 9.89
CA ALA A 352 -1.86 -23.16 9.42
C ALA A 352 -2.69 -23.95 8.41
N ILE A 353 -2.07 -24.32 7.28
CA ILE A 353 -2.75 -25.16 6.28
C ILE A 353 -2.72 -26.61 6.75
N ASP A 354 -3.90 -27.17 7.03
CA ASP A 354 -4.04 -28.56 7.45
C ASP A 354 -3.94 -29.51 6.26
N GLU A 355 -2.95 -30.41 6.29
CA GLU A 355 -2.73 -31.46 5.30
C GLU A 355 -3.20 -32.84 5.78
N PHE A 356 -3.63 -32.97 7.02
CA PHE A 356 -4.00 -34.23 7.63
C PHE A 356 -5.45 -34.66 7.34
N SER A 357 -6.18 -33.84 6.58
CA SER A 357 -7.57 -34.15 6.17
C SER A 357 -7.61 -34.99 4.89
N TRP A 358 -7.39 -36.30 5.02
CA TRP A 358 -7.27 -37.28 3.94
C TRP A 358 -8.51 -37.44 3.03
N SER A 359 -9.64 -36.86 3.35
CA SER A 359 -10.92 -37.12 2.69
C SER A 359 -11.29 -36.16 1.56
N LYS A 360 -10.49 -35.12 1.30
CA LYS A 360 -10.84 -34.07 0.33
C LYS A 360 -9.79 -33.93 -0.76
N LYS A 361 -10.21 -33.93 -2.04
CA LYS A 361 -9.36 -33.41 -3.12
C LYS A 361 -9.21 -31.91 -2.95
N THR A 362 -8.01 -31.46 -2.62
CA THR A 362 -7.66 -30.05 -2.43
C THR A 362 -6.64 -29.63 -3.48
N LEU A 363 -6.51 -28.31 -3.68
CA LEU A 363 -5.36 -27.79 -4.40
C LEU A 363 -4.05 -28.15 -3.68
N PRO A 364 -2.92 -28.20 -4.40
CA PRO A 364 -1.60 -28.35 -3.80
C PRO A 364 -1.39 -27.34 -2.67
N HIS A 365 -0.61 -27.72 -1.65
CA HIS A 365 -0.32 -26.91 -0.47
C HIS A 365 0.15 -25.50 -0.86
N MET A 366 1.13 -25.41 -1.74
CA MET A 366 1.73 -24.16 -2.21
C MET A 366 0.68 -23.18 -2.76
N LEU A 367 -0.28 -23.63 -3.59
CA LEU A 367 -1.33 -22.74 -4.11
C LEU A 367 -2.31 -22.27 -3.03
N ARG A 368 -2.58 -23.10 -2.02
CA ARG A 368 -3.42 -22.71 -0.88
C ARG A 368 -2.71 -21.70 0.02
N GLU A 369 -1.39 -21.85 0.17
CA GLU A 369 -0.53 -20.92 0.91
C GLU A 369 -0.46 -19.57 0.20
N GLU A 370 -0.33 -19.53 -1.12
CA GLU A 370 -0.40 -18.30 -1.92
C GLU A 370 -1.72 -17.57 -1.72
N ILE A 371 -2.83 -18.29 -1.85
CA ILE A 371 -4.17 -17.75 -1.63
C ILE A 371 -4.33 -17.21 -0.21
N LEU A 372 -3.85 -17.92 0.78
CA LEU A 372 -3.90 -17.52 2.19
C LEU A 372 -3.05 -16.27 2.41
N THR A 373 -1.80 -16.25 1.92
CA THR A 373 -0.87 -15.12 2.07
C THR A 373 -1.45 -13.84 1.45
N MET A 374 -1.95 -13.90 0.22
CA MET A 374 -2.61 -12.76 -0.43
C MET A 374 -3.84 -12.27 0.34
N SER A 375 -4.61 -13.19 0.92
CA SER A 375 -5.85 -12.86 1.62
C SER A 375 -5.64 -12.11 2.94
N ILE A 376 -4.50 -12.32 3.62
CA ILE A 376 -4.25 -11.77 4.96
C ILE A 376 -3.13 -10.74 5.01
N ALA A 377 -2.43 -10.49 3.91
CA ALA A 377 -1.26 -9.61 3.90
C ALA A 377 -1.55 -8.18 4.37
N ASP A 378 -2.77 -7.67 4.14
CA ASP A 378 -3.24 -6.36 4.59
C ASP A 378 -3.56 -6.28 6.09
N GLU A 379 -3.67 -7.42 6.78
CA GLU A 379 -4.14 -7.48 8.17
C GLU A 379 -2.97 -7.57 9.16
N GLU A 380 -2.87 -6.63 10.08
CA GLU A 380 -1.92 -6.70 11.19
C GLU A 380 -2.27 -7.86 12.12
N ASN A 381 -1.22 -8.49 12.69
CA ASN A 381 -1.35 -9.61 13.63
C ASN A 381 -2.05 -10.87 13.08
N LEU A 382 -2.16 -10.99 11.74
CA LEU A 382 -2.48 -12.25 11.06
C LEU A 382 -1.23 -12.74 10.32
N TYR A 383 -0.85 -13.99 10.51
CA TYR A 383 0.36 -14.58 9.94
C TYR A 383 0.08 -15.97 9.39
N VAL A 384 0.72 -16.33 8.29
CA VAL A 384 0.78 -17.70 7.84
C VAL A 384 1.75 -18.45 8.76
N PHE A 385 1.34 -19.63 9.24
CA PHE A 385 2.22 -20.48 10.07
C PHE A 385 3.28 -21.10 9.18
N PRO A 386 4.56 -21.17 9.61
CA PRO A 386 5.64 -21.70 8.79
C PRO A 386 5.44 -23.16 8.35
N ASP A 387 5.68 -23.44 7.07
CA ASP A 387 5.51 -24.77 6.46
C ASP A 387 6.49 -25.82 6.94
N ASP A 388 7.67 -25.41 7.35
CA ASP A 388 8.72 -26.29 7.88
C ASP A 388 8.40 -26.87 9.26
N ILE A 389 7.34 -26.34 9.90
CA ILE A 389 6.86 -26.80 11.20
C ILE A 389 5.48 -27.46 11.01
N SER A 390 5.48 -28.79 10.91
CA SER A 390 4.22 -29.53 10.74
C SER A 390 3.51 -29.74 12.08
N VAL A 391 2.28 -29.27 12.22
CA VAL A 391 1.49 -29.42 13.45
C VAL A 391 0.21 -30.20 13.18
N ASN A 392 0.21 -31.47 13.56
CA ASN A 392 -1.00 -32.28 13.61
C ASN A 392 -1.66 -32.18 14.99
N ILE A 393 -2.84 -31.58 15.06
CA ILE A 393 -3.58 -31.42 16.31
C ILE A 393 -3.97 -32.74 17.01
N ALA A 394 -3.90 -33.86 16.30
CA ALA A 394 -4.12 -35.20 16.87
C ALA A 394 -2.84 -35.76 17.51
N ASN A 395 -1.68 -35.14 17.30
CA ASN A 395 -0.39 -35.64 17.81
C ASN A 395 0.09 -34.79 19.02
N PRO A 396 0.15 -35.33 20.24
CA PRO A 396 0.61 -34.62 21.42
C PRO A 396 2.05 -34.10 21.32
N LYS A 397 2.93 -34.71 20.51
CA LYS A 397 4.30 -34.25 20.30
C LYS A 397 4.34 -32.97 19.51
N ASP A 398 3.58 -32.88 18.43
CA ASP A 398 3.50 -31.68 17.59
C ASP A 398 2.88 -30.53 18.38
N LEU A 399 1.88 -30.82 19.23
CA LEU A 399 1.28 -29.84 20.11
C LEU A 399 2.23 -29.36 21.22
N ALA A 400 3.10 -30.25 21.74
CA ALA A 400 4.16 -29.84 22.66
C ALA A 400 5.19 -28.93 21.97
N GLU A 401 5.55 -29.21 20.71
CA GLU A 401 6.41 -28.38 19.91
C GLU A 401 5.77 -27.01 19.64
N LEU A 402 4.50 -26.96 19.22
CA LEU A 402 3.74 -25.72 19.06
C LEU A 402 3.80 -24.86 20.33
N ARG A 403 3.60 -25.46 21.50
CA ARG A 403 3.70 -24.74 22.78
C ARG A 403 5.09 -24.19 23.04
N SER A 404 6.14 -24.93 22.65
CA SER A 404 7.53 -24.54 22.83
C SER A 404 7.96 -23.34 21.97
N LEU A 405 7.29 -23.12 20.84
CA LEU A 405 7.51 -21.93 19.98
C LEU A 405 7.04 -20.64 20.63
N PHE A 406 6.15 -20.71 21.62
CA PHE A 406 5.56 -19.57 22.31
C PHE A 406 5.70 -19.66 23.83
N PRO A 407 6.97 -19.66 24.35
CA PRO A 407 7.24 -19.99 25.74
C PRO A 407 6.67 -18.99 26.76
N ASN A 408 6.44 -17.75 26.32
CA ASN A 408 5.94 -16.66 27.18
C ASN A 408 4.50 -16.26 26.88
N GLN A 409 3.82 -16.96 25.96
CA GLN A 409 2.49 -16.63 25.50
C GLN A 409 1.50 -17.76 25.83
N GLU A 410 0.24 -17.37 26.01
CA GLU A 410 -0.86 -18.33 26.11
C GLU A 410 -1.31 -18.75 24.71
N VAL A 411 -1.24 -20.05 24.42
CA VAL A 411 -1.63 -20.60 23.11
C VAL A 411 -3.06 -21.11 23.16
N TYR A 412 -3.87 -20.58 22.26
CA TYR A 412 -5.27 -20.99 22.02
C TYR A 412 -5.38 -21.70 20.68
N ILE A 413 -6.18 -22.75 20.60
CA ILE A 413 -6.51 -23.42 19.33
C ILE A 413 -7.86 -22.86 18.84
N ALA A 414 -7.88 -22.25 17.64
CA ALA A 414 -9.09 -21.74 17.03
C ALA A 414 -9.73 -22.81 16.12
N MET A 415 -10.94 -23.24 16.42
CA MET A 415 -11.61 -24.35 15.76
C MET A 415 -13.09 -24.13 15.53
N GLY A 416 -13.62 -24.71 14.44
CA GLY A 416 -15.05 -24.82 14.24
C GLY A 416 -15.69 -25.80 15.23
N SER A 417 -16.90 -25.52 15.69
CA SER A 417 -17.67 -26.41 16.58
C SER A 417 -17.90 -27.80 15.96
N ASP A 418 -18.04 -27.87 14.64
CA ASP A 418 -18.16 -29.11 13.89
C ASP A 418 -16.90 -30.00 13.98
N VAL A 419 -15.72 -29.39 14.01
CA VAL A 419 -14.44 -30.10 14.18
C VAL A 419 -14.31 -30.62 15.60
N VAL A 420 -14.60 -29.80 16.60
CA VAL A 420 -14.54 -30.21 18.01
C VAL A 420 -15.49 -31.40 18.29
N LYS A 421 -16.66 -31.44 17.65
CA LYS A 421 -17.63 -32.54 17.79
C LYS A 421 -17.19 -33.83 17.05
N ASN A 422 -16.61 -33.70 15.88
CA ASN A 422 -16.50 -34.80 14.94
C ASN A 422 -15.07 -35.36 14.81
N ALA A 423 -14.03 -34.54 15.07
CA ALA A 423 -12.66 -35.00 14.90
C ALA A 423 -12.27 -36.04 15.95
N SER A 424 -11.52 -37.06 15.49
CA SER A 424 -11.12 -38.19 16.32
C SER A 424 -10.25 -37.79 17.51
N CYS A 425 -9.42 -36.74 17.36
CA CYS A 425 -8.53 -36.24 18.41
C CYS A 425 -9.29 -35.79 19.68
N TYR A 426 -10.52 -35.26 19.55
CA TYR A 426 -11.35 -34.86 20.69
C TYR A 426 -12.07 -36.05 21.36
N ARG A 427 -12.06 -37.23 20.73
CA ARG A 427 -12.67 -38.47 21.26
C ARG A 427 -11.64 -39.39 21.92
N MET A 428 -10.34 -39.06 21.79
CA MET A 428 -9.26 -39.79 22.43
C MET A 428 -9.19 -39.45 23.93
N GLU A 429 -8.63 -40.37 24.72
CA GLU A 429 -8.40 -40.08 26.13
C GLU A 429 -7.40 -38.91 26.29
N PRO A 430 -7.70 -37.95 27.17
CA PRO A 430 -6.80 -36.85 27.46
C PRO A 430 -5.44 -37.34 27.98
N CYS A 431 -4.35 -36.81 27.43
CA CYS A 431 -3.01 -37.05 27.92
C CYS A 431 -2.23 -35.73 27.97
N GLU A 432 -1.02 -35.77 28.49
CA GLU A 432 -0.14 -34.60 28.54
C GLU A 432 0.09 -34.04 27.12
N ASN A 433 -0.05 -32.74 26.96
CA ASN A 433 0.02 -32.03 25.68
C ASN A 433 -0.97 -32.48 24.60
N SER A 434 -2.02 -33.24 24.94
CA SER A 434 -3.12 -33.51 24.01
C SER A 434 -3.93 -32.24 23.75
N ILE A 435 -4.73 -32.25 22.68
CA ILE A 435 -5.59 -31.11 22.29
C ILE A 435 -6.48 -30.63 23.45
N HIS A 436 -6.91 -31.53 24.33
CA HIS A 436 -7.73 -31.24 25.50
C HIS A 436 -7.06 -30.31 26.53
N SER A 437 -5.72 -30.26 26.56
CA SER A 437 -4.94 -29.43 27.52
C SER A 437 -4.73 -28.00 27.03
N PHE A 438 -5.20 -27.65 25.84
CA PHE A 438 -5.08 -26.30 25.29
C PHE A 438 -6.30 -25.45 25.58
N ASN A 439 -6.12 -24.14 25.61
CA ASN A 439 -7.22 -23.19 25.56
C ASN A 439 -7.81 -23.18 24.13
N HIS A 440 -9.11 -22.93 24.00
CA HIS A 440 -9.81 -23.00 22.72
C HIS A 440 -10.59 -21.72 22.44
N ILE A 441 -10.65 -21.36 21.16
CA ILE A 441 -11.60 -20.40 20.60
C ILE A 441 -12.49 -21.19 19.66
N VAL A 442 -13.73 -21.46 20.06
CA VAL A 442 -14.68 -22.27 19.28
C VAL A 442 -15.66 -21.34 18.56
N PHE A 443 -15.74 -21.46 17.24
CA PHE A 443 -16.69 -20.71 16.43
C PHE A 443 -17.71 -21.65 15.79
N ALA A 444 -18.98 -21.20 15.73
CA ALA A 444 -20.06 -21.90 15.06
C ALA A 444 -20.46 -21.14 13.79
N ARG A 445 -20.75 -21.88 12.71
CA ARG A 445 -21.29 -21.33 11.46
C ARG A 445 -22.79 -21.07 11.54
N ASP A 446 -23.49 -21.68 12.49
CA ASP A 446 -24.93 -21.50 12.71
C ASP A 446 -25.18 -21.12 14.17
N ALA A 447 -25.75 -19.91 14.38
CA ALA A 447 -26.04 -19.40 15.71
C ALA A 447 -27.06 -20.26 16.48
N LYS A 448 -27.94 -20.99 15.78
CA LYS A 448 -28.93 -21.92 16.41
C LYS A 448 -28.24 -23.14 17.02
N ASN A 449 -27.11 -23.55 16.52
CA ASN A 449 -26.35 -24.66 17.08
C ASN A 449 -25.56 -24.29 18.34
N MET A 450 -25.22 -23.02 18.56
CA MET A 450 -24.49 -22.59 19.75
C MET A 450 -25.32 -22.69 21.04
N GLU A 451 -26.63 -22.36 20.99
CA GLU A 451 -27.49 -22.41 22.15
C GLU A 451 -27.84 -23.86 22.56
N ALA A 452 -27.90 -24.77 21.57
CA ALA A 452 -28.11 -26.20 21.81
C ALA A 452 -26.83 -26.91 22.29
N GLU A 453 -25.65 -26.33 22.05
CA GLU A 453 -24.35 -26.94 22.29
C GLU A 453 -23.74 -26.62 23.66
N THR A 454 -24.24 -25.59 24.36
CA THR A 454 -23.79 -25.21 25.70
C THR A 454 -24.09 -26.24 26.79
N GLY A 455 -24.83 -27.30 26.48
CA GLY A 455 -25.15 -28.40 27.38
C GLY A 455 -24.25 -29.64 27.35
N GLU A 456 -23.41 -29.81 26.31
CA GLU A 456 -22.44 -30.92 26.25
C GLU A 456 -21.05 -30.40 26.64
N ALA A 457 -20.54 -30.86 27.77
CA ALA A 457 -19.18 -30.55 28.22
C ALA A 457 -18.18 -31.18 27.22
N TYR A 458 -17.51 -30.32 26.45
CA TYR A 458 -16.33 -30.76 25.69
C TYR A 458 -15.27 -31.25 26.70
N PRO A 459 -14.54 -32.33 26.41
CA PRO A 459 -13.50 -32.83 27.29
C PRO A 459 -12.22 -31.95 27.22
N ILE A 460 -12.39 -30.63 27.19
CA ILE A 460 -11.34 -29.63 27.16
C ILE A 460 -11.12 -29.15 28.59
N THR A 461 -9.88 -29.22 29.06
CA THR A 461 -9.50 -28.78 30.41
C THR A 461 -9.02 -27.33 30.47
N GLY A 462 -8.69 -26.73 29.30
CA GLY A 462 -8.34 -25.33 29.16
C GLY A 462 -9.56 -24.41 29.10
N GLU A 463 -9.31 -23.12 29.00
CA GLU A 463 -10.36 -22.10 28.79
C GLU A 463 -11.02 -22.30 27.42
N VAL A 464 -12.35 -22.18 27.34
CA VAL A 464 -13.10 -22.24 26.08
C VAL A 464 -13.84 -20.92 25.86
N ILE A 465 -13.49 -20.22 24.80
CA ILE A 465 -14.11 -18.98 24.37
C ILE A 465 -15.00 -19.27 23.16
N HIS A 466 -16.28 -18.93 23.24
CA HIS A 466 -17.21 -19.08 22.12
C HIS A 466 -17.31 -17.80 21.31
N LEU A 467 -16.98 -17.88 20.01
CA LEU A 467 -16.99 -16.76 19.08
C LEU A 467 -18.30 -16.74 18.28
N LYS A 468 -19.02 -15.61 18.32
CA LYS A 468 -20.19 -15.36 17.48
C LYS A 468 -19.77 -14.62 16.21
N LEU A 469 -20.11 -15.18 15.05
CA LEU A 469 -19.91 -14.53 13.76
C LEU A 469 -21.12 -13.68 13.38
N LYS A 470 -20.88 -12.68 12.52
CA LYS A 470 -21.98 -11.96 11.87
C LYS A 470 -22.65 -12.88 10.87
N LYS A 471 -23.99 -12.88 10.82
CA LYS A 471 -24.81 -13.75 9.96
C LYS A 471 -24.38 -13.78 8.50
N TYR A 472 -23.87 -12.67 7.96
CA TYR A 472 -23.37 -12.58 6.59
C TYR A 472 -22.24 -13.59 6.27
N TYR A 473 -21.38 -13.89 7.25
CA TYR A 473 -20.23 -14.78 7.05
C TYR A 473 -20.55 -16.26 7.32
N GLU A 474 -21.71 -16.57 7.92
CA GLU A 474 -22.14 -17.93 8.20
C GLU A 474 -22.34 -18.75 6.91
N ASP A 475 -22.83 -18.10 5.84
CA ASP A 475 -23.13 -18.72 4.55
C ASP A 475 -21.91 -18.87 3.62
N ILE A 476 -20.73 -18.35 3.99
CA ILE A 476 -19.53 -18.41 3.17
C ILE A 476 -18.75 -19.68 3.48
N SER A 477 -18.69 -20.61 2.53
CA SER A 477 -17.91 -21.84 2.64
C SER A 477 -17.03 -22.08 1.40
N SER A 478 -15.87 -22.71 1.59
CA SER A 478 -14.96 -23.07 0.49
C SER A 478 -15.63 -23.97 -0.54
N THR A 479 -16.52 -24.88 -0.12
CA THR A 479 -17.30 -25.73 -1.02
C THR A 479 -18.21 -24.91 -1.92
N LYS A 480 -18.95 -23.97 -1.37
CA LYS A 480 -19.83 -23.06 -2.14
C LYS A 480 -19.03 -22.23 -3.14
N ILE A 481 -17.82 -21.78 -2.76
CA ILE A 481 -16.93 -21.04 -3.66
C ILE A 481 -16.51 -21.90 -4.84
N ARG A 482 -16.02 -23.13 -4.59
CA ARG A 482 -15.63 -24.05 -5.67
C ARG A 482 -16.79 -24.41 -6.59
N ASP A 483 -17.97 -24.64 -6.04
CA ASP A 483 -19.19 -24.90 -6.82
C ASP A 483 -19.58 -23.70 -7.68
N ASN A 484 -19.45 -22.47 -7.16
CA ASN A 484 -19.72 -21.26 -7.92
C ASN A 484 -18.72 -21.08 -9.07
N ILE A 485 -17.44 -21.32 -8.84
CA ILE A 485 -16.39 -21.25 -9.87
C ILE A 485 -16.69 -22.27 -10.99
N ASP A 486 -16.98 -23.51 -10.62
CA ASP A 486 -17.28 -24.59 -11.57
C ASP A 486 -18.54 -24.31 -12.41
N MET A 487 -19.52 -23.59 -11.82
CA MET A 487 -20.75 -23.16 -12.49
C MET A 487 -20.63 -21.81 -13.22
N GLY A 488 -19.46 -21.15 -13.20
CA GLY A 488 -19.26 -19.82 -13.77
C GLY A 488 -20.07 -18.72 -13.08
N ARG A 489 -20.37 -18.87 -11.78
CA ARG A 489 -21.10 -17.89 -10.98
C ARG A 489 -20.15 -16.89 -10.32
N ASP A 490 -20.66 -15.72 -9.97
CA ASP A 490 -19.91 -14.68 -9.28
C ASP A 490 -19.44 -15.10 -7.89
N ILE A 491 -18.17 -14.79 -7.57
CA ILE A 491 -17.51 -15.07 -6.29
C ILE A 491 -16.95 -13.80 -5.64
N SER A 492 -17.23 -12.61 -6.18
CA SER A 492 -16.64 -11.32 -5.77
C SER A 492 -16.87 -10.97 -4.29
N ASN A 493 -17.97 -11.44 -3.71
CA ASN A 493 -18.29 -11.23 -2.30
C ASN A 493 -17.89 -12.39 -1.38
N LEU A 494 -17.14 -13.35 -1.88
CA LEU A 494 -16.77 -14.57 -1.15
C LEU A 494 -15.27 -14.65 -0.88
N LEU A 495 -14.47 -13.97 -1.69
CA LEU A 495 -13.01 -13.98 -1.67
C LEU A 495 -12.44 -12.56 -1.67
N ASP A 496 -11.17 -12.44 -1.28
CA ASP A 496 -10.40 -11.22 -1.50
C ASP A 496 -10.28 -10.95 -3.02
N PRO A 497 -10.42 -9.69 -3.47
CA PRO A 497 -10.37 -9.35 -4.90
C PRO A 497 -9.09 -9.80 -5.62
N ILE A 498 -7.93 -9.73 -4.95
CA ILE A 498 -6.66 -10.19 -5.55
C ILE A 498 -6.67 -11.70 -5.72
N VAL A 499 -7.19 -12.43 -4.74
CA VAL A 499 -7.33 -13.89 -4.80
C VAL A 499 -8.33 -14.29 -5.89
N GLN A 500 -9.40 -13.55 -6.05
CA GLN A 500 -10.33 -13.80 -7.16
C GLN A 500 -9.64 -13.66 -8.51
N ASN A 501 -8.87 -12.59 -8.72
CA ASN A 501 -8.09 -12.40 -9.94
C ASN A 501 -7.09 -13.53 -10.15
N TYR A 502 -6.39 -13.96 -9.09
CA TYR A 502 -5.45 -15.08 -9.13
C TYR A 502 -6.11 -16.39 -9.57
N ILE A 503 -7.25 -16.71 -8.98
CA ILE A 503 -8.02 -17.92 -9.31
C ILE A 503 -8.45 -17.91 -10.78
N TYR A 504 -8.91 -16.78 -11.30
CA TYR A 504 -9.35 -16.68 -12.69
C TYR A 504 -8.18 -16.69 -13.67
N ASP A 505 -7.10 -15.97 -13.39
CA ASP A 505 -5.91 -15.92 -14.25
C ASP A 505 -5.23 -17.31 -14.39
N HIS A 506 -5.28 -18.13 -13.33
CA HIS A 506 -4.68 -19.46 -13.30
C HIS A 506 -5.70 -20.60 -13.52
N ASN A 507 -6.97 -20.28 -13.81
CA ASN A 507 -8.05 -21.25 -14.00
C ASN A 507 -8.16 -22.29 -12.86
N LEU A 508 -7.92 -21.85 -11.60
CA LEU A 508 -8.00 -22.73 -10.45
C LEU A 508 -9.45 -23.13 -10.16
N TYR A 509 -9.66 -24.34 -9.64
CA TYR A 509 -10.97 -24.91 -9.30
C TYR A 509 -11.93 -25.14 -10.47
N SER A 510 -11.55 -24.87 -11.72
CA SER A 510 -12.36 -25.21 -12.88
C SER A 510 -12.21 -26.69 -13.23
N ARG A 511 -13.33 -27.39 -13.37
CA ARG A 511 -13.31 -28.78 -13.86
C ARG A 511 -13.17 -28.79 -15.38
N GLU A 512 -12.35 -29.68 -15.90
CA GLU A 512 -12.31 -29.90 -17.35
C GLU A 512 -13.70 -30.32 -17.85
N PRO A 513 -14.11 -29.88 -19.07
CA PRO A 513 -15.43 -30.19 -19.64
C PRO A 513 -15.79 -31.68 -19.65
N ALA A 514 -14.79 -32.58 -19.73
CA ALA A 514 -14.98 -34.02 -19.71
C ALA A 514 -15.53 -34.59 -18.38
N TYR A 515 -15.42 -33.84 -17.28
CA TYR A 515 -15.90 -34.26 -15.96
C TYR A 515 -17.25 -33.62 -15.58
N LYS A 516 -17.81 -32.76 -16.42
CA LYS A 516 -19.10 -32.10 -16.17
C LYS A 516 -20.33 -33.01 -16.46
N HIS A 517 -20.11 -34.21 -16.97
CA HIS A 517 -21.16 -35.13 -17.39
C HIS A 517 -21.15 -36.46 -16.59
N VAL A 518 -20.58 -36.50 -15.41
CA VAL A 518 -20.64 -37.69 -14.53
C VAL A 518 -21.35 -37.33 -13.22
#